data_2e970e9c4e06606bbac74c5036257b09
#
_entry.id   2e970e9c4e06606bbac74c5036257b09
#
_cell.length_a   1.000
_cell.length_b   1.000
_cell.length_c   1.000
_cell.angle_alpha   90.00
_cell.angle_beta   90.00
_cell.angle_gamma   90.00
#
_symmetry.space_group_name_H-M   'P 1'
#
loop_
_entity.id
_entity.type
_entity.pdbx_description
1 polymer ?
#
loop_
_entity_poly.entity_id
_entity_poly.type
_entity_poly.pdbx_seq_one_letter_code
_entity_poly.pdbx_strand_id
1 'polypeptide(L)'
;MPLTREKKQAVVAEVKQLLEESKMTVIATYKGTAVKDMQTLRRQAKDNGTTVKVIKNRLVIQALKNLDKLKNIDSAPLEGMLAYAFNPEDEVAPAQSLANFAKLKPTLSFVGAITSDGKWLSAEGVGSLAELPSKPVMIASVVSILGSPIRKVVNAAGSQLPGIVAGLQAKVN
;
A
#
# COMPACT_ATOMS: atom_id res chain seq x y z
N MET A 1 -27.65 13.60 -12.98
CA MET A 1 -27.82 15.04 -12.71
C MET A 1 -26.46 15.71 -12.62
N PRO A 2 -26.24 16.90 -13.20
CA PRO A 2 -25.00 17.64 -13.04
C PRO A 2 -24.84 18.05 -11.57
N LEU A 3 -23.63 17.88 -11.02
CA LEU A 3 -23.32 18.34 -9.67
C LEU A 3 -23.42 19.88 -9.62
N THR A 4 -24.13 20.42 -8.63
CA THR A 4 -24.18 21.86 -8.37
C THR A 4 -22.79 22.39 -7.98
N ARG A 5 -22.55 23.69 -8.11
CA ARG A 5 -21.27 24.31 -7.79
C ARG A 5 -20.85 24.06 -6.33
N GLU A 6 -21.80 24.16 -5.42
CA GLU A 6 -21.59 23.88 -3.99
C GLU A 6 -21.15 22.43 -3.73
N LYS A 7 -21.84 21.46 -4.35
CA LYS A 7 -21.47 20.03 -4.23
C LYS A 7 -20.08 19.74 -4.80
N LYS A 8 -19.69 20.41 -5.88
CA LYS A 8 -18.33 20.28 -6.43
C LYS A 8 -17.27 20.80 -5.44
N GLN A 9 -17.53 21.96 -4.82
CA GLN A 9 -16.64 22.53 -3.82
C GLN A 9 -16.52 21.64 -2.58
N ALA A 10 -17.65 21.09 -2.09
CA ALA A 10 -17.66 20.15 -0.99
C ALA A 10 -16.82 18.88 -1.30
N VAL A 11 -16.97 18.30 -2.51
CA VAL A 11 -16.16 17.15 -2.93
C VAL A 11 -14.68 17.51 -3.03
N VAL A 12 -14.33 18.70 -3.54
CA VAL A 12 -12.93 19.13 -3.61
C VAL A 12 -12.34 19.30 -2.21
N ALA A 13 -13.11 19.85 -1.25
CA ALA A 13 -12.67 19.98 0.14
C ALA A 13 -12.47 18.62 0.80
N GLU A 14 -13.41 17.68 0.59
CA GLU A 14 -13.30 16.31 1.09
C GLU A 14 -12.07 15.57 0.52
N VAL A 15 -11.84 15.69 -0.80
CA VAL A 15 -10.68 15.09 -1.46
C VAL A 15 -9.38 15.71 -0.96
N LYS A 16 -9.36 17.03 -0.77
CA LYS A 16 -8.21 17.73 -0.21
C LYS A 16 -7.86 17.18 1.17
N GLN A 17 -8.84 17.04 2.05
CA GLN A 17 -8.63 16.47 3.38
C GLN A 17 -8.10 15.03 3.31
N LEU A 18 -8.69 14.17 2.46
CA LEU A 18 -8.22 12.79 2.29
C LEU A 18 -6.80 12.70 1.74
N LEU A 19 -6.41 13.62 0.85
CA LEU A 19 -5.03 13.69 0.32
C LEU A 19 -4.03 14.19 1.37
N GLU A 20 -4.43 15.11 2.24
CA GLU A 20 -3.60 15.62 3.34
C GLU A 20 -3.39 14.58 4.44
N GLU A 21 -4.44 13.84 4.79
CA GLU A 21 -4.39 12.81 5.81
C GLU A 21 -3.72 11.51 5.32
N SER A 22 -3.79 11.22 4.01
CA SER A 22 -3.25 9.95 3.46
C SER A 22 -1.74 10.01 3.29
N LYS A 23 -1.06 8.92 3.69
CA LYS A 23 0.36 8.73 3.43
C LYS A 23 0.62 8.35 1.97
N MET A 24 -0.30 7.62 1.38
CA MET A 24 -0.26 7.25 -0.02
C MET A 24 -1.65 7.18 -0.62
N THR A 25 -1.80 7.66 -1.84
CA THR A 25 -3.01 7.55 -2.65
C THR A 25 -2.71 6.73 -3.89
N VAL A 26 -3.28 5.54 -3.98
CA VAL A 26 -3.11 4.66 -5.15
C VAL A 26 -4.25 4.88 -6.13
N ILE A 27 -3.91 4.93 -7.42
CA ILE A 27 -4.83 5.21 -8.52
C ILE A 27 -4.87 3.99 -9.43
N ALA A 28 -6.07 3.48 -9.67
CA ALA A 28 -6.29 2.34 -10.52
C ALA A 28 -7.46 2.57 -11.49
N THR A 29 -7.35 2.00 -12.68
CA THR A 29 -8.46 1.98 -13.65
C THR A 29 -9.41 0.85 -13.28
N TYR A 30 -10.72 1.13 -13.27
CA TYR A 30 -11.76 0.13 -12.98
C TYR A 30 -12.68 -0.15 -14.18
N LYS A 31 -12.23 0.16 -15.39
CA LYS A 31 -13.03 -0.05 -16.61
C LYS A 31 -13.39 -1.53 -16.77
N GLY A 32 -14.69 -1.82 -16.89
CA GLY A 32 -15.19 -3.20 -17.04
C GLY A 32 -15.43 -3.96 -15.73
N THR A 33 -15.23 -3.32 -14.57
CA THR A 33 -15.51 -3.95 -13.28
C THR A 33 -16.99 -3.82 -12.91
N ALA A 34 -17.63 -4.93 -12.53
CA ALA A 34 -19.03 -4.94 -12.12
C ALA A 34 -19.24 -4.19 -10.79
N VAL A 35 -20.46 -3.67 -10.59
CA VAL A 35 -20.81 -2.93 -9.36
C VAL A 35 -20.64 -3.79 -8.10
N LYS A 36 -21.00 -5.07 -8.16
CA LYS A 36 -20.81 -6.02 -7.05
C LYS A 36 -19.35 -6.16 -6.68
N ASP A 37 -18.47 -6.26 -7.66
CA ASP A 37 -17.04 -6.40 -7.48
C ASP A 37 -16.45 -5.14 -6.83
N MET A 38 -16.89 -3.95 -7.26
CA MET A 38 -16.50 -2.68 -6.63
C MET A 38 -16.98 -2.54 -5.18
N GLN A 39 -18.14 -3.08 -4.85
CA GLN A 39 -18.62 -3.11 -3.46
C GLN A 39 -17.78 -4.04 -2.60
N THR A 40 -17.42 -5.21 -3.14
CA THR A 40 -16.52 -6.17 -2.47
C THR A 40 -15.14 -5.56 -2.23
N LEU A 41 -14.58 -4.90 -3.25
CA LEU A 41 -13.32 -4.16 -3.13
C LEU A 41 -13.37 -3.11 -2.01
N ARG A 42 -14.43 -2.29 -1.97
CA ARG A 42 -14.59 -1.28 -0.91
C ARG A 42 -14.67 -1.88 0.49
N ARG A 43 -15.34 -3.03 0.64
CA ARG A 43 -15.45 -3.73 1.92
C ARG A 43 -14.07 -4.24 2.35
N GLN A 44 -13.37 -4.97 1.50
CA GLN A 44 -12.03 -5.50 1.78
C GLN A 44 -11.00 -4.40 2.04
N ALA A 45 -11.06 -3.32 1.26
CA ALA A 45 -10.17 -2.18 1.46
C ALA A 45 -10.42 -1.50 2.82
N LYS A 46 -11.69 -1.38 3.23
CA LYS A 46 -12.06 -0.78 4.53
C LYS A 46 -11.52 -1.58 5.71
N ASP A 47 -11.47 -2.92 5.62
CA ASP A 47 -10.90 -3.78 6.66
C ASP A 47 -9.41 -3.50 6.88
N ASN A 48 -8.72 -2.99 5.84
CA ASN A 48 -7.31 -2.58 5.88
C ASN A 48 -7.13 -1.05 6.08
N GLY A 49 -8.15 -0.35 6.58
CA GLY A 49 -8.11 1.10 6.78
C GLY A 49 -8.06 1.94 5.50
N THR A 50 -8.26 1.31 4.32
CA THR A 50 -8.19 1.98 3.02
C THR A 50 -9.56 2.42 2.56
N THR A 51 -9.71 3.69 2.22
CA THR A 51 -10.95 4.26 1.67
C THR A 51 -10.87 4.33 0.15
N VAL A 52 -11.73 3.59 -0.57
CA VAL A 52 -11.79 3.61 -2.03
C VAL A 52 -12.94 4.49 -2.51
N LYS A 53 -12.60 5.56 -3.24
CA LYS A 53 -13.57 6.49 -3.83
C LYS A 53 -13.40 6.62 -5.34
N VAL A 54 -14.51 6.79 -6.03
CA VAL A 54 -14.53 7.12 -7.46
C VAL A 54 -14.95 8.58 -7.58
N ILE A 55 -14.05 9.40 -8.10
CA ILE A 55 -14.20 10.86 -8.14
C ILE A 55 -13.90 11.32 -9.56
N LYS A 56 -14.53 12.42 -9.99
CA LYS A 56 -14.20 13.02 -11.28
C LYS A 56 -12.77 13.54 -11.29
N ASN A 57 -11.94 13.10 -12.24
CA ASN A 57 -10.52 13.45 -12.33
C ASN A 57 -10.28 14.96 -12.27
N ARG A 58 -11.12 15.78 -12.90
CA ARG A 58 -11.01 17.26 -12.85
C ARG A 58 -11.11 17.83 -11.44
N LEU A 59 -11.90 17.20 -10.55
CA LEU A 59 -12.03 17.66 -9.16
C LEU A 59 -10.80 17.25 -8.34
N VAL A 60 -10.24 16.08 -8.62
CA VAL A 60 -8.98 15.63 -8.00
C VAL A 60 -7.82 16.53 -8.44
N ILE A 61 -7.71 16.85 -9.73
CA ILE A 61 -6.69 17.78 -10.25
C ILE A 61 -6.84 19.17 -9.58
N GLN A 62 -8.06 19.64 -9.38
CA GLN A 62 -8.31 20.89 -8.69
C GLN A 62 -7.90 20.82 -7.22
N ALA A 63 -8.14 19.70 -6.53
CA ALA A 63 -7.69 19.48 -5.16
C ALA A 63 -6.17 19.42 -5.07
N LEU A 64 -5.49 18.73 -6.00
CA LEU A 64 -4.02 18.67 -6.07
C LEU A 64 -3.40 20.06 -6.27
N LYS A 65 -3.95 20.89 -7.15
CA LYS A 65 -3.49 22.28 -7.37
C LYS A 65 -3.64 23.17 -6.15
N ASN A 66 -4.60 22.89 -5.28
CA ASN A 66 -4.84 23.65 -4.05
C ASN A 66 -3.90 23.23 -2.89
N LEU A 67 -3.10 22.16 -3.08
CA LEU A 67 -2.12 21.66 -2.12
C LEU A 67 -0.72 22.03 -2.59
N ASP A 68 -0.02 22.86 -1.84
CA ASP A 68 1.31 23.35 -2.21
C ASP A 68 2.33 22.24 -2.42
N LYS A 69 2.24 21.16 -1.65
CA LYS A 69 3.11 19.97 -1.75
C LYS A 69 2.87 19.14 -3.03
N LEU A 70 1.67 19.20 -3.59
CA LEU A 70 1.23 18.33 -4.68
C LEU A 70 1.05 19.07 -6.01
N LYS A 71 1.36 20.37 -6.06
CA LYS A 71 1.21 21.20 -7.28
C LYS A 71 2.03 20.73 -8.48
N ASN A 72 3.19 20.11 -8.21
CA ASN A 72 4.13 19.69 -9.24
C ASN A 72 3.85 18.29 -9.80
N ILE A 73 2.77 17.64 -9.35
CA ILE A 73 2.42 16.32 -9.86
C ILE A 73 1.85 16.45 -11.27
N ASP A 74 2.40 15.66 -12.16
CA ASP A 74 1.93 15.59 -13.54
C ASP A 74 0.50 15.01 -13.55
N SER A 75 -0.44 15.79 -14.10
CA SER A 75 -1.84 15.40 -14.20
C SER A 75 -2.17 14.62 -15.48
N ALA A 76 -1.19 14.45 -16.37
CA ALA A 76 -1.36 13.74 -17.64
C ALA A 76 -1.86 12.29 -17.46
N PRO A 77 -1.40 11.49 -16.45
CA PRO A 77 -1.87 10.13 -16.26
C PRO A 77 -3.30 10.02 -15.71
N LEU A 78 -3.91 11.12 -15.26
CA LEU A 78 -5.23 11.12 -14.62
C LEU A 78 -6.37 11.19 -15.64
N GLU A 79 -6.36 10.26 -16.61
CA GLU A 79 -7.40 10.18 -17.64
C GLU A 79 -8.21 8.88 -17.53
N GLY A 80 -9.46 8.92 -17.96
CA GLY A 80 -10.35 7.74 -17.99
C GLY A 80 -11.14 7.49 -16.71
N MET A 81 -11.50 6.22 -16.49
CA MET A 81 -12.29 5.76 -15.34
C MET A 81 -11.36 5.37 -14.19
N LEU A 82 -11.13 6.28 -13.27
CA LEU A 82 -10.18 6.09 -12.16
C LEU A 82 -10.87 5.94 -10.81
N ALA A 83 -10.37 4.99 -10.03
CA ALA A 83 -10.67 4.81 -8.63
C ALA A 83 -9.43 5.24 -7.81
N TYR A 84 -9.68 5.92 -6.71
CA TYR A 84 -8.66 6.45 -5.81
C TYR A 84 -8.76 5.72 -4.47
N ALA A 85 -7.66 5.13 -4.02
CA ALA A 85 -7.55 4.44 -2.73
C ALA A 85 -6.66 5.26 -1.80
N PHE A 86 -7.23 5.73 -0.70
CA PHE A 86 -6.58 6.56 0.32
C PHE A 86 -6.33 5.75 1.58
N ASN A 87 -5.14 5.86 2.18
CA ASN A 87 -4.87 5.26 3.48
C ASN A 87 -4.05 6.23 4.34
N PRO A 88 -4.52 6.58 5.56
CA PRO A 88 -3.81 7.49 6.46
C PRO A 88 -2.69 6.82 7.26
N GLU A 89 -2.76 5.50 7.48
CA GLU A 89 -1.87 4.80 8.40
C GLU A 89 -0.72 4.09 7.69
N ASP A 90 -1.01 3.44 6.57
CA ASP A 90 -0.08 2.56 5.87
C ASP A 90 0.06 2.97 4.39
N GLU A 91 1.30 3.01 3.92
CA GLU A 91 1.64 3.31 2.53
C GLU A 91 1.42 2.11 1.60
N VAL A 92 1.56 0.90 2.12
CA VAL A 92 1.53 -0.35 1.34
C VAL A 92 0.13 -0.93 1.24
N ALA A 93 -0.70 -0.79 2.28
CA ALA A 93 -2.02 -1.38 2.38
C ALA A 93 -2.96 -1.05 1.19
N PRO A 94 -3.03 0.19 0.64
CA PRO A 94 -3.87 0.47 -0.51
C PRO A 94 -3.40 -0.25 -1.77
N ALA A 95 -2.08 -0.36 -1.99
CA ALA A 95 -1.52 -1.08 -3.13
C ALA A 95 -1.80 -2.59 -3.02
N GLN A 96 -1.62 -3.19 -1.84
CA GLN A 96 -1.92 -4.60 -1.59
C GLN A 96 -3.40 -4.93 -1.78
N SER A 97 -4.29 -4.09 -1.25
CA SER A 97 -5.74 -4.30 -1.36
C SER A 97 -6.19 -4.32 -2.82
N LEU A 98 -5.67 -3.39 -3.63
CA LEU A 98 -5.96 -3.32 -5.05
C LEU A 98 -5.28 -4.45 -5.83
N ALA A 99 -4.05 -4.84 -5.49
CA ALA A 99 -3.34 -5.95 -6.15
C ALA A 99 -4.01 -7.30 -5.89
N ASN A 100 -4.40 -7.57 -4.66
CA ASN A 100 -5.12 -8.79 -4.31
C ASN A 100 -6.44 -8.89 -5.07
N PHE A 101 -7.13 -7.76 -5.23
CA PHE A 101 -8.33 -7.72 -6.04
C PHE A 101 -8.04 -7.88 -7.54
N ALA A 102 -6.98 -7.26 -8.06
CA ALA A 102 -6.56 -7.38 -9.47
C ALA A 102 -6.19 -8.83 -9.85
N LYS A 103 -5.61 -9.61 -8.93
CA LYS A 103 -5.35 -11.05 -9.12
C LYS A 103 -6.65 -11.85 -9.33
N LEU A 104 -7.72 -11.47 -8.65
CA LEU A 104 -9.03 -12.11 -8.78
C LEU A 104 -9.81 -11.59 -10.00
N LYS A 105 -9.62 -10.34 -10.36
CA LYS A 105 -10.33 -9.61 -11.41
C LYS A 105 -9.36 -8.78 -12.24
N PRO A 106 -8.90 -9.27 -13.39
CA PRO A 106 -7.90 -8.60 -14.23
C PRO A 106 -8.42 -7.32 -14.92
N THR A 107 -9.66 -6.92 -14.63
CA THR A 107 -10.25 -5.66 -15.13
C THR A 107 -9.71 -4.42 -14.42
N LEU A 108 -9.05 -4.59 -13.26
CA LEU A 108 -8.43 -3.52 -12.52
C LEU A 108 -6.94 -3.46 -12.85
N SER A 109 -6.47 -2.29 -13.30
CA SER A 109 -5.05 -2.05 -13.58
C SER A 109 -4.56 -0.80 -12.87
N PHE A 110 -3.31 -0.83 -12.39
CA PHE A 110 -2.68 0.33 -11.77
C PHE A 110 -2.35 1.39 -12.81
N VAL A 111 -2.55 2.65 -12.46
CA VAL A 111 -2.12 3.82 -13.22
C VAL A 111 -0.90 4.45 -12.56
N GLY A 112 -0.91 4.52 -11.24
CA GLY A 112 0.18 5.06 -10.45
C GLY A 112 -0.25 5.33 -9.02
N ALA A 113 0.63 5.96 -8.25
CA ALA A 113 0.32 6.43 -6.90
C ALA A 113 0.94 7.79 -6.63
N ILE A 114 0.35 8.48 -5.66
CA ILE A 114 0.82 9.77 -5.15
C ILE A 114 1.24 9.54 -3.70
N THR A 115 2.50 9.86 -3.37
CA THR A 115 2.99 9.83 -1.99
C THR A 115 2.69 11.14 -1.27
N SER A 116 2.71 11.14 0.06
CA SER A 116 2.57 12.34 0.89
C SER A 116 3.60 13.44 0.57
N ASP A 117 4.77 13.04 0.05
CA ASP A 117 5.85 13.95 -0.35
C ASP A 117 5.64 14.62 -1.70
N GLY A 118 4.53 14.32 -2.39
CA GLY A 118 4.24 14.88 -3.70
C GLY A 118 5.00 14.21 -4.86
N LYS A 119 5.51 12.99 -4.66
CA LYS A 119 6.15 12.22 -5.73
C LYS A 119 5.13 11.34 -6.43
N TRP A 120 5.25 11.26 -7.75
CA TRP A 120 4.50 10.32 -8.57
C TRP A 120 5.23 8.97 -8.64
N LEU A 121 4.53 7.88 -8.37
CA LEU A 121 4.99 6.51 -8.59
C LEU A 121 4.32 5.93 -9.82
N SER A 122 5.09 5.30 -10.69
CA SER A 122 4.57 4.59 -11.87
C SER A 122 3.78 3.35 -11.49
N ALA A 123 3.02 2.80 -12.43
CA ALA A 123 2.28 1.55 -12.25
C ALA A 123 3.18 0.39 -11.82
N GLU A 124 4.40 0.30 -12.36
CA GLU A 124 5.39 -0.71 -11.97
C GLU A 124 5.86 -0.53 -10.53
N GLY A 125 6.10 0.72 -10.10
CA GLY A 125 6.44 1.03 -8.71
C GLY A 125 5.35 0.64 -7.74
N VAL A 126 4.08 0.88 -8.10
CA VAL A 126 2.92 0.43 -7.28
C VAL A 126 2.83 -1.10 -7.25
N GLY A 127 3.12 -1.78 -8.37
CA GLY A 127 3.19 -3.24 -8.42
C GLY A 127 4.23 -3.80 -7.44
N SER A 128 5.44 -3.25 -7.46
CA SER A 128 6.51 -3.64 -6.52
C SER A 128 6.14 -3.39 -5.06
N LEU A 129 5.46 -2.27 -4.76
CA LEU A 129 4.94 -2.00 -3.41
C LEU A 129 3.86 -3.00 -2.99
N ALA A 130 3.01 -3.43 -3.92
CA ALA A 130 1.95 -4.38 -3.63
C ALA A 130 2.47 -5.80 -3.31
N GLU A 131 3.69 -6.14 -3.74
CA GLU A 131 4.37 -7.39 -3.43
C GLU A 131 5.02 -7.40 -2.05
N LEU A 132 5.24 -6.24 -1.44
CA LEU A 132 5.80 -6.14 -0.10
C LEU A 132 4.86 -6.78 0.93
N PRO A 133 5.39 -7.46 1.96
CA PRO A 133 4.59 -7.91 3.10
C PRO A 133 3.95 -6.74 3.86
N SER A 134 2.93 -7.03 4.68
CA SER A 134 2.34 -5.99 5.53
C SER A 134 3.38 -5.40 6.51
N LYS A 135 3.18 -4.15 6.93
CA LYS A 135 4.09 -3.43 7.81
C LYS A 135 4.52 -4.23 9.05
N PRO A 136 3.64 -4.90 9.81
CA PRO A 136 4.07 -5.70 10.96
C PRO A 136 4.95 -6.88 10.57
N VAL A 137 4.71 -7.52 9.41
CA VAL A 137 5.56 -8.62 8.91
C VAL A 137 6.93 -8.12 8.50
N MET A 138 7.02 -6.94 7.87
CA MET A 138 8.31 -6.32 7.53
C MET A 138 9.11 -5.99 8.79
N ILE A 139 8.49 -5.43 9.82
CA ILE A 139 9.14 -5.16 11.11
C ILE A 139 9.63 -6.47 11.74
N ALA A 140 8.79 -7.51 11.77
CA ALA A 140 9.17 -8.81 12.32
C ALA A 140 10.33 -9.44 11.55
N SER A 141 10.38 -9.31 10.21
CA SER A 141 11.51 -9.81 9.41
C SER A 141 12.81 -9.10 9.73
N VAL A 142 12.78 -7.76 9.89
CA VAL A 142 13.96 -6.99 10.29
C VAL A 142 14.48 -7.44 11.68
N VAL A 143 13.58 -7.56 12.66
CA VAL A 143 13.93 -8.06 14.00
C VAL A 143 14.51 -9.46 13.94
N SER A 144 13.94 -10.34 13.12
CA SER A 144 14.46 -11.71 12.92
C SER A 144 15.85 -11.72 12.31
N ILE A 145 16.12 -10.86 11.31
CA ILE A 145 17.44 -10.73 10.68
C ILE A 145 18.47 -10.24 11.70
N LEU A 146 18.13 -9.23 12.50
CA LEU A 146 19.02 -8.71 13.54
C LEU A 146 19.32 -9.73 14.64
N GLY A 147 18.35 -10.58 14.96
CA GLY A 147 18.51 -11.67 15.94
C GLY A 147 19.24 -12.92 15.38
N SER A 148 19.36 -13.06 14.05
CA SER A 148 19.90 -14.28 13.42
C SER A 148 21.39 -14.55 13.74
N PRO A 149 22.30 -13.54 13.83
CA PRO A 149 23.69 -13.79 14.22
C PRO A 149 23.80 -14.39 15.62
N ILE A 150 23.04 -13.86 16.57
CA ILE A 150 23.03 -14.32 17.96
C ILE A 150 22.55 -15.77 18.04
N ARG A 151 21.46 -16.09 17.34
CA ARG A 151 20.92 -17.46 17.27
C ARG A 151 21.92 -18.44 16.66
N LYS A 152 22.65 -18.03 15.60
CA LYS A 152 23.68 -18.85 14.99
C LYS A 152 24.82 -19.15 15.95
N VAL A 153 25.29 -18.16 16.72
CA VAL A 153 26.36 -18.35 17.74
C VAL A 153 25.86 -19.26 18.85
N VAL A 154 24.64 -19.04 19.37
CA VAL A 154 24.08 -19.88 20.46
C VAL A 154 23.89 -21.32 19.98
N ASN A 155 23.39 -21.53 18.76
CA ASN A 155 23.23 -22.87 18.20
C ASN A 155 24.58 -23.56 17.93
N ALA A 156 25.58 -22.82 17.44
CA ALA A 156 26.90 -23.37 17.22
C ALA A 156 27.56 -23.77 18.53
N ALA A 157 27.48 -22.95 19.57
CA ALA A 157 27.98 -23.27 20.89
C ALA A 157 27.22 -24.47 21.53
N GLY A 158 25.86 -24.46 21.41
CA GLY A 158 25.03 -25.53 21.96
C GLY A 158 25.20 -26.87 21.25
N SER A 159 25.50 -26.89 19.94
CA SER A 159 25.70 -28.13 19.19
C SER A 159 27.05 -28.80 19.45
N GLN A 160 28.07 -28.05 19.91
CA GLN A 160 29.38 -28.61 20.21
C GLN A 160 29.48 -29.19 21.63
N LEU A 161 28.66 -28.72 22.58
CA LEU A 161 28.68 -29.17 23.96
C LEU A 161 28.42 -30.68 24.12
N PRO A 162 27.42 -31.30 23.47
CA PRO A 162 27.20 -32.75 23.58
C PRO A 162 28.38 -33.58 23.07
N GLY A 163 29.03 -33.12 21.99
CA GLY A 163 30.22 -33.80 21.45
C GLY A 163 31.45 -33.75 22.38
N ILE A 164 31.65 -32.62 23.04
CA ILE A 164 32.75 -32.45 24.04
C ILE A 164 32.45 -33.32 25.25
N VAL A 165 31.22 -33.35 25.75
CA VAL A 165 30.86 -34.19 26.91
C VAL A 165 31.02 -35.68 26.60
N ALA A 166 30.55 -36.12 25.41
CA ALA A 166 30.72 -37.50 24.97
C ALA A 166 32.23 -37.88 24.82
N GLY A 167 33.02 -36.97 24.27
CA GLY A 167 34.48 -37.17 24.14
C GLY A 167 35.21 -37.23 25.48
N LEU A 168 34.77 -36.49 26.47
CA LEU A 168 35.31 -36.56 27.85
C LEU A 168 34.87 -37.85 28.56
N GLN A 169 33.65 -38.29 28.40
CA GLN A 169 33.15 -39.55 28.96
C GLN A 169 33.89 -40.77 28.38
N ALA A 170 34.23 -40.75 27.07
CA ALA A 170 34.99 -41.80 26.43
C ALA A 170 36.45 -41.89 26.88
N LYS A 171 37.04 -40.81 27.46
CA LYS A 171 38.41 -40.80 27.99
C LYS A 171 38.51 -41.18 29.48
N VAL A 172 37.39 -41.23 30.18
CA VAL A 172 37.33 -41.56 31.60
C VAL A 172 37.05 -43.07 31.84
N ASN A 173 36.59 -43.77 30.81
CA ASN A 173 36.45 -45.21 30.76
C ASN A 173 37.66 -45.83 30.05
#